data_bb59f078e3ac5fa3f74e0a49c960cfa7
#
_entry.id   bb59f078e3ac5fa3f74e0a49c960cfa7
#
_cell.length_a   1.000
_cell.length_b   1.000
_cell.length_c   1.000
_cell.angle_alpha   90.00
_cell.angle_beta   90.00
_cell.angle_gamma   90.00
#
_symmetry.space_group_name_H-M   'P 1'
#
loop_
_entity.id
_entity.type
_entity.pdbx_description
1 polymer ?
#
loop_
_entity_poly.entity_id
_entity_poly.type
_entity_poly.pdbx_seq_one_letter_code
_entity_poly.pdbx_strand_id
1 'polypeptide(L)'
;FSKNRINLIHSFGISRSSNDYYDIIYIYIIDGDLIGRGEAAPSERYGESSELLLSLLENGIQVPENYQSREHLWSCLKPQLRKIASLEAAVNMAIWDLSAQKQNIPLYKSFGFENITLPKTSYTISIGKLDELDSKLEESKKCSILKVKLGTSHNDKEIIRQIRFRTDNLIRIDANEGWDYETAKKMVFWLADQNIEFIEQPFSALNLEDTKKLKSISPLPLVADENSVTSNDLNALREVFDGINIKLMKCGSLDEA
;
A
#
# COMPACT_ATOMS: atom_id res chain seq x y z
N PHE A 1 4.20 -22.85 -3.23
CA PHE A 1 3.48 -21.63 -3.66
C PHE A 1 2.18 -21.96 -4.41
N SER A 2 1.26 -21.00 -4.48
CA SER A 2 0.06 -21.09 -5.31
C SER A 2 -0.32 -19.72 -5.89
N LYS A 3 -0.75 -19.68 -7.15
CA LYS A 3 -1.36 -18.49 -7.76
C LYS A 3 -2.87 -18.52 -7.51
N ASN A 4 -3.43 -17.40 -7.07
CA ASN A 4 -4.86 -17.26 -6.82
C ASN A 4 -5.36 -15.96 -7.40
N ARG A 5 -6.55 -16.00 -8.02
CA ARG A 5 -7.27 -14.83 -8.49
C ARG A 5 -8.27 -14.38 -7.44
N ILE A 6 -8.15 -13.12 -7.01
CA ILE A 6 -9.11 -12.47 -6.14
C ILE A 6 -9.98 -11.55 -6.98
N ASN A 7 -11.25 -11.92 -7.15
CA ASN A 7 -12.23 -11.06 -7.80
C ASN A 7 -12.71 -9.99 -6.82
N LEU A 8 -12.86 -8.77 -7.28
CA LEU A 8 -13.30 -7.64 -6.48
C LEU A 8 -14.83 -7.54 -6.54
N ILE A 9 -15.46 -7.11 -5.43
CA ILE A 9 -16.90 -6.83 -5.38
C ILE A 9 -17.23 -5.60 -6.23
N HIS A 10 -16.36 -4.60 -6.20
CA HIS A 10 -16.43 -3.38 -7.02
C HIS A 10 -15.12 -3.23 -7.78
N SER A 11 -15.19 -2.76 -9.01
CA SER A 11 -13.98 -2.39 -9.77
C SER A 11 -13.15 -1.39 -8.98
N PHE A 12 -11.85 -1.63 -8.84
CA PHE A 12 -10.94 -0.76 -8.13
C PHE A 12 -10.29 0.24 -9.09
N GLY A 13 -10.90 1.42 -9.19
CA GLY A 13 -10.44 2.51 -10.05
C GLY A 13 -9.52 3.48 -9.30
N ILE A 14 -8.43 3.86 -9.97
CA ILE A 14 -7.53 4.96 -9.62
C ILE A 14 -7.38 5.88 -10.82
N SER A 15 -6.63 6.99 -10.69
CA SER A 15 -6.45 7.97 -11.77
C SER A 15 -5.96 7.39 -13.10
N ARG A 16 -5.19 6.29 -13.06
CA ARG A 16 -4.49 5.70 -14.23
C ARG A 16 -4.95 4.29 -14.64
N SER A 17 -5.76 3.61 -13.85
CA SER A 17 -6.19 2.22 -14.12
C SER A 17 -7.46 1.85 -13.39
N SER A 18 -8.10 0.75 -13.82
CA SER A 18 -9.20 0.10 -13.11
C SER A 18 -9.07 -1.40 -13.25
N ASN A 19 -9.23 -2.14 -12.16
CA ASN A 19 -9.11 -3.58 -12.10
C ASN A 19 -10.35 -4.21 -11.48
N ASP A 20 -10.78 -5.34 -12.01
CA ASP A 20 -11.89 -6.15 -11.51
C ASP A 20 -11.39 -7.34 -10.68
N TYR A 21 -10.12 -7.66 -10.78
CA TYR A 21 -9.45 -8.73 -10.04
C TYR A 21 -7.98 -8.43 -9.83
N TYR A 22 -7.36 -9.19 -8.91
CA TYR A 22 -5.92 -9.25 -8.73
C TYR A 22 -5.45 -10.70 -8.72
N ASP A 23 -4.38 -11.00 -9.47
CA ASP A 23 -3.66 -12.27 -9.38
C ASP A 23 -2.56 -12.14 -8.35
N ILE A 24 -2.66 -12.91 -7.26
CA ILE A 24 -1.73 -12.92 -6.15
C ILE A 24 -1.03 -14.28 -6.06
N ILE A 25 0.15 -14.30 -5.42
CA ILE A 25 0.90 -15.52 -5.20
C ILE A 25 1.10 -15.72 -3.70
N TYR A 26 0.59 -16.83 -3.17
CA TYR A 26 0.87 -17.26 -1.81
C TYR A 26 2.18 -18.03 -1.75
N ILE A 27 3.01 -17.73 -0.75
CA ILE A 27 4.25 -18.42 -0.44
C ILE A 27 4.06 -19.18 0.87
N TYR A 28 4.53 -20.43 0.88
CA TYR A 28 4.50 -21.30 2.04
C TYR A 28 5.92 -21.79 2.34
N ILE A 29 6.37 -21.62 3.58
CA ILE A 29 7.62 -22.19 4.09
C ILE A 29 7.23 -23.22 5.14
N ILE A 30 7.57 -24.48 4.89
CA ILE A 30 7.19 -25.62 5.72
C ILE A 30 8.41 -26.08 6.53
N ASP A 31 8.24 -26.23 7.84
CA ASP A 31 9.25 -26.75 8.75
C ASP A 31 8.58 -27.67 9.80
N GLY A 32 8.71 -28.95 9.61
CA GLY A 32 7.94 -29.98 10.35
C GLY A 32 6.44 -29.78 10.11
N ASP A 33 5.70 -29.64 11.21
CA ASP A 33 4.24 -29.40 11.17
C ASP A 33 3.84 -27.91 11.05
N LEU A 34 4.81 -27.01 11.06
CA LEU A 34 4.56 -25.56 10.98
C LEU A 34 4.60 -25.06 9.53
N ILE A 35 3.74 -24.11 9.22
CA ILE A 35 3.64 -23.50 7.88
C ILE A 35 3.63 -21.99 8.02
N GLY A 36 4.73 -21.36 7.68
CA GLY A 36 4.81 -19.91 7.51
C GLY A 36 4.17 -19.48 6.18
N ARG A 37 3.37 -18.41 6.20
CA ARG A 37 2.57 -17.93 5.08
C ARG A 37 2.92 -16.50 4.72
N GLY A 38 3.01 -16.21 3.42
CA GLY A 38 3.16 -14.87 2.90
C GLY A 38 2.41 -14.71 1.59
N GLU A 39 2.14 -13.45 1.22
CA GLU A 39 1.40 -13.09 0.03
C GLU A 39 2.18 -12.08 -0.79
N ALA A 40 2.34 -12.34 -2.09
CA ALA A 40 2.84 -11.39 -3.07
C ALA A 40 1.69 -10.85 -3.91
N ALA A 41 1.54 -9.53 -3.93
CA ALA A 41 0.64 -8.81 -4.82
C ALA A 41 1.49 -7.95 -5.80
N PRO A 42 1.96 -8.54 -6.91
CA PRO A 42 2.82 -7.85 -7.87
C PRO A 42 2.11 -6.66 -8.50
N SER A 43 2.87 -5.62 -8.80
CA SER A 43 2.35 -4.40 -9.41
C SER A 43 3.12 -4.03 -10.67
N GLU A 44 2.41 -3.86 -11.78
CA GLU A 44 2.97 -3.37 -13.05
C GLU A 44 3.65 -2.00 -12.91
N ARG A 45 3.21 -1.18 -11.95
CA ARG A 45 3.84 0.12 -11.62
C ARG A 45 5.32 -0.04 -11.30
N TYR A 46 5.71 -1.17 -10.71
CA TYR A 46 7.09 -1.49 -10.32
C TYR A 46 7.73 -2.54 -11.24
N GLY A 47 7.13 -2.81 -12.40
CA GLY A 47 7.64 -3.79 -13.38
C GLY A 47 7.43 -5.23 -12.96
N GLU A 48 6.48 -5.51 -12.08
CA GLU A 48 6.21 -6.84 -11.56
C GLU A 48 4.90 -7.39 -12.10
N SER A 49 4.87 -8.71 -12.36
CA SER A 49 3.67 -9.46 -12.76
C SER A 49 3.63 -10.82 -12.10
N SER A 50 2.45 -11.43 -12.02
CA SER A 50 2.29 -12.78 -11.48
C SER A 50 3.07 -13.82 -12.30
N GLU A 51 3.17 -13.63 -13.62
CA GLU A 51 3.91 -14.50 -14.54
C GLU A 51 5.42 -14.45 -14.27
N LEU A 52 5.96 -13.24 -14.02
CA LEU A 52 7.37 -13.05 -13.66
C LEU A 52 7.70 -13.81 -12.36
N LEU A 53 6.84 -13.65 -11.34
CA LEU A 53 7.04 -14.30 -10.05
C LEU A 53 6.96 -15.82 -10.18
N LEU A 54 5.96 -16.35 -10.92
CA LEU A 54 5.81 -17.78 -11.18
C LEU A 54 7.02 -18.36 -11.90
N SER A 55 7.48 -17.71 -12.97
CA SER A 55 8.67 -18.16 -13.73
C SER A 55 9.90 -18.28 -12.81
N LEU A 56 10.08 -17.35 -11.87
CA LEU A 56 11.20 -17.40 -10.93
C LEU A 56 11.04 -18.54 -9.91
N LEU A 57 9.84 -18.74 -9.38
CA LEU A 57 9.54 -19.78 -8.41
C LEU A 57 9.62 -21.18 -9.01
N GLU A 58 9.18 -21.37 -10.25
CA GLU A 58 9.23 -22.62 -11.00
C GLU A 58 10.66 -23.02 -11.36
N ASN A 59 11.57 -22.05 -11.54
CA ASN A 59 13.00 -22.32 -11.69
C ASN A 59 13.68 -22.80 -10.42
N GLY A 60 12.97 -22.77 -9.28
CA GLY A 60 13.39 -23.27 -8.00
C GLY A 60 14.15 -22.25 -7.15
N ILE A 61 13.75 -22.14 -5.89
CA ILE A 61 14.44 -21.38 -4.85
C ILE A 61 15.09 -22.41 -3.91
N GLN A 62 16.42 -22.30 -3.72
CA GLN A 62 17.18 -23.19 -2.85
C GLN A 62 16.95 -22.81 -1.40
N VAL A 63 16.18 -23.62 -0.68
CA VAL A 63 15.94 -23.46 0.76
C VAL A 63 17.00 -24.27 1.52
N PRO A 64 17.74 -23.68 2.47
CA PRO A 64 18.73 -24.44 3.25
C PRO A 64 18.02 -25.51 4.12
N GLU A 65 18.54 -26.74 4.11
CA GLU A 65 18.03 -27.83 4.94
C GLU A 65 18.10 -27.51 6.44
N ASN A 66 19.14 -26.77 6.84
CA ASN A 66 19.35 -26.32 8.21
C ASN A 66 19.62 -24.81 8.23
N TYR A 67 18.96 -24.09 9.13
CA TYR A 67 19.20 -22.68 9.39
C TYR A 67 19.19 -22.39 10.89
N GLN A 68 20.04 -21.45 11.30
CA GLN A 68 20.28 -21.16 12.72
C GLN A 68 19.27 -20.17 13.30
N SER A 69 18.77 -19.26 12.46
CA SER A 69 17.85 -18.20 12.85
C SER A 69 17.00 -17.73 11.67
N ARG A 70 16.00 -16.91 11.96
CA ARG A 70 15.18 -16.22 10.96
C ARG A 70 16.05 -15.37 10.00
N GLU A 71 17.00 -14.63 10.56
CA GLU A 71 17.92 -13.77 9.82
C GLU A 71 18.81 -14.60 8.88
N HIS A 72 19.29 -15.75 9.35
CA HIS A 72 20.06 -16.66 8.51
C HIS A 72 19.21 -17.18 7.34
N LEU A 73 17.99 -17.65 7.60
CA LEU A 73 17.09 -18.09 6.53
C LEU A 73 16.83 -16.98 5.52
N TRP A 74 16.54 -15.76 5.99
CA TRP A 74 16.33 -14.60 5.12
C TRP A 74 17.57 -14.28 4.28
N SER A 75 18.76 -14.30 4.87
CA SER A 75 20.02 -14.04 4.15
C SER A 75 20.32 -15.05 3.04
N CYS A 76 19.86 -16.30 3.20
CA CYS A 76 20.00 -17.35 2.17
C CYS A 76 18.98 -17.17 1.02
N LEU A 77 17.74 -16.74 1.34
CA LEU A 77 16.67 -16.69 0.35
C LEU A 77 16.66 -15.36 -0.43
N LYS A 78 16.86 -14.22 0.23
CA LYS A 78 16.75 -12.88 -0.37
C LYS A 78 17.55 -12.71 -1.68
N PRO A 79 18.83 -13.14 -1.80
CA PRO A 79 19.60 -12.98 -3.03
C PRO A 79 18.96 -13.67 -4.25
N GLN A 80 18.20 -14.73 -4.03
CA GLN A 80 17.56 -15.53 -5.07
C GLN A 80 16.28 -14.88 -5.62
N LEU A 81 15.69 -13.91 -4.89
CA LEU A 81 14.42 -13.25 -5.24
C LEU A 81 14.58 -12.10 -6.23
N ARG A 82 15.82 -11.85 -6.70
CA ARG A 82 16.17 -10.92 -7.78
C ARG A 82 15.66 -9.48 -7.57
N LYS A 83 15.55 -9.02 -6.33
CA LYS A 83 15.02 -7.70 -5.94
C LYS A 83 13.59 -7.44 -6.45
N ILE A 84 12.79 -8.47 -6.58
CA ILE A 84 11.36 -8.35 -6.86
C ILE A 84 10.67 -8.10 -5.52
N ALA A 85 10.28 -6.85 -5.25
CA ALA A 85 9.85 -6.40 -3.94
C ALA A 85 8.62 -7.15 -3.41
N SER A 86 7.63 -7.44 -4.26
CA SER A 86 6.45 -8.21 -3.85
C SER A 86 6.80 -9.65 -3.46
N LEU A 87 7.75 -10.28 -4.17
CA LEU A 87 8.19 -11.63 -3.85
C LEU A 87 9.07 -11.64 -2.58
N GLU A 88 9.97 -10.65 -2.44
CA GLU A 88 10.75 -10.46 -1.21
C GLU A 88 9.81 -10.29 -0.01
N ALA A 89 8.78 -9.45 -0.12
CA ALA A 89 7.78 -9.25 0.93
C ALA A 89 7.08 -10.55 1.31
N ALA A 90 6.63 -11.32 0.33
CA ALA A 90 5.93 -12.58 0.58
C ALA A 90 6.82 -13.62 1.30
N VAL A 91 8.07 -13.78 0.83
CA VAL A 91 9.02 -14.71 1.46
C VAL A 91 9.38 -14.24 2.87
N ASN A 92 9.62 -12.93 3.07
CA ASN A 92 9.92 -12.36 4.37
C ASN A 92 8.74 -12.52 5.35
N MET A 93 7.50 -12.25 4.91
CA MET A 93 6.30 -12.51 5.73
C MET A 93 6.18 -13.97 6.12
N ALA A 94 6.41 -14.91 5.19
CA ALA A 94 6.37 -16.36 5.50
C ALA A 94 7.43 -16.77 6.54
N ILE A 95 8.63 -16.20 6.46
CA ILE A 95 9.70 -16.42 7.44
C ILE A 95 9.32 -15.87 8.82
N TRP A 96 8.75 -14.67 8.89
CA TRP A 96 8.30 -14.06 10.14
C TRP A 96 7.13 -14.84 10.76
N ASP A 97 6.15 -15.26 9.95
CA ASP A 97 5.02 -16.05 10.40
C ASP A 97 5.49 -17.40 10.98
N LEU A 98 6.38 -18.10 10.26
CA LEU A 98 6.98 -19.35 10.74
C LEU A 98 7.73 -19.15 12.07
N SER A 99 8.52 -18.08 12.18
CA SER A 99 9.27 -17.76 13.39
C SER A 99 8.34 -17.48 14.59
N ALA A 100 7.25 -16.75 14.39
CA ALA A 100 6.26 -16.47 15.43
C ALA A 100 5.54 -17.75 15.89
N GLN A 101 5.20 -18.65 14.94
CA GLN A 101 4.63 -19.98 15.26
C GLN A 101 5.59 -20.83 16.08
N LYS A 102 6.89 -20.88 15.73
CA LYS A 102 7.91 -21.59 16.50
C LYS A 102 8.03 -21.10 17.93
N GLN A 103 7.87 -19.79 18.14
CA GLN A 103 7.91 -19.18 19.46
C GLN A 103 6.55 -19.26 20.20
N ASN A 104 5.50 -19.73 19.52
CA ASN A 104 4.12 -19.74 20.01
C ASN A 104 3.63 -18.37 20.52
N ILE A 105 3.96 -17.29 19.78
CA ILE A 105 3.54 -15.93 20.08
C ILE A 105 2.93 -15.28 18.84
N PRO A 106 1.98 -14.32 18.98
CA PRO A 106 1.52 -13.51 17.88
C PRO A 106 2.67 -12.66 17.30
N LEU A 107 2.69 -12.48 15.98
CA LEU A 107 3.76 -11.75 15.28
C LEU A 107 4.06 -10.36 15.86
N TYR A 108 3.02 -9.58 16.23
CA TYR A 108 3.25 -8.25 16.81
C TYR A 108 4.09 -8.27 18.10
N LYS A 109 4.03 -9.34 18.88
CA LYS A 109 4.88 -9.52 20.08
C LYS A 109 6.34 -9.77 19.72
N SER A 110 6.63 -10.36 18.55
CA SER A 110 8.00 -10.51 18.07
C SER A 110 8.70 -9.16 17.81
N PHE A 111 7.93 -8.09 17.63
CA PHE A 111 8.42 -6.71 17.52
C PHE A 111 8.47 -5.97 18.88
N GLY A 112 8.22 -6.65 20.00
CA GLY A 112 8.23 -6.06 21.34
C GLY A 112 6.96 -5.26 21.70
N PHE A 113 5.89 -5.37 20.92
CA PHE A 113 4.62 -4.73 21.22
C PHE A 113 3.81 -5.58 22.20
N GLU A 114 3.58 -5.08 23.42
CA GLU A 114 2.78 -5.78 24.42
C GLU A 114 1.36 -5.21 24.57
N ASN A 115 1.28 -3.88 24.71
CA ASN A 115 0.02 -3.15 24.89
C ASN A 115 -0.09 -2.05 23.85
N ILE A 116 -0.64 -2.39 22.69
CA ILE A 116 -0.80 -1.43 21.58
C ILE A 116 -2.27 -1.03 21.41
N THR A 117 -2.49 0.26 21.26
CA THR A 117 -3.74 0.75 20.66
C THR A 117 -3.56 0.74 19.15
N LEU A 118 -4.31 -0.12 18.47
CA LEU A 118 -4.24 -0.22 17.02
C LEU A 118 -4.74 1.08 16.37
N PRO A 119 -4.06 1.57 15.32
CA PRO A 119 -4.56 2.69 14.55
C PRO A 119 -5.88 2.30 13.85
N LYS A 120 -6.73 3.31 13.62
CA LYS A 120 -7.98 3.11 12.88
C LYS A 120 -7.66 2.86 11.41
N THR A 121 -8.29 1.83 10.84
CA THR A 121 -8.18 1.57 9.40
C THR A 121 -9.00 2.58 8.59
N SER A 122 -8.58 2.82 7.35
CA SER A 122 -9.36 3.59 6.36
C SER A 122 -10.10 2.64 5.44
N TYR A 123 -11.37 2.94 5.13
CA TYR A 123 -12.07 2.27 4.04
C TYR A 123 -11.84 3.04 2.73
N THR A 124 -11.44 2.34 1.67
CA THR A 124 -11.14 3.00 0.40
C THR A 124 -12.38 3.14 -0.48
N ILE A 125 -12.69 4.38 -0.86
CA ILE A 125 -13.66 4.72 -1.91
C ILE A 125 -12.88 4.91 -3.21
N SER A 126 -12.93 3.90 -4.08
CA SER A 126 -12.28 3.92 -5.39
C SER A 126 -13.02 4.85 -6.37
N ILE A 127 -12.30 5.34 -7.39
CA ILE A 127 -12.93 6.03 -8.52
C ILE A 127 -13.90 5.07 -9.20
N GLY A 128 -15.11 5.55 -9.46
CA GLY A 128 -16.18 4.78 -10.06
C GLY A 128 -17.38 5.66 -10.40
N LYS A 129 -18.50 5.06 -10.71
CA LYS A 129 -19.73 5.78 -10.95
C LYS A 129 -20.30 6.35 -9.66
N LEU A 130 -20.92 7.53 -9.74
CA LEU A 130 -21.54 8.17 -8.57
C LEU A 130 -22.74 7.39 -8.01
N ASP A 131 -23.41 6.60 -8.82
CA ASP A 131 -24.52 5.73 -8.41
C ASP A 131 -24.07 4.55 -7.52
N GLU A 132 -22.80 4.17 -7.56
CA GLU A 132 -22.20 3.16 -6.69
C GLU A 132 -21.82 3.70 -5.30
N LEU A 133 -21.82 5.03 -5.14
CA LEU A 133 -21.30 5.68 -3.92
C LEU A 133 -22.08 5.29 -2.67
N ASP A 134 -23.41 5.18 -2.78
CA ASP A 134 -24.26 4.81 -1.65
C ASP A 134 -23.94 3.40 -1.14
N SER A 135 -23.71 2.43 -2.04
CA SER A 135 -23.30 1.07 -1.68
C SER A 135 -21.93 1.06 -1.00
N LYS A 136 -20.95 1.76 -1.57
CA LYS A 136 -19.59 1.84 -1.00
C LYS A 136 -19.58 2.51 0.38
N LEU A 137 -20.41 3.53 0.59
CA LEU A 137 -20.55 4.19 1.90
C LEU A 137 -21.27 3.31 2.92
N GLU A 138 -22.27 2.52 2.51
CA GLU A 138 -22.92 1.55 3.38
C GLU A 138 -21.92 0.51 3.90
N GLU A 139 -21.07 -0.04 3.02
CA GLU A 139 -20.01 -0.98 3.40
C GLU A 139 -18.99 -0.36 4.35
N SER A 140 -18.74 0.96 4.22
CA SER A 140 -17.78 1.70 5.05
C SER A 140 -18.28 2.05 6.45
N LYS A 141 -19.54 1.81 6.81
CA LYS A 141 -20.17 2.28 8.08
C LYS A 141 -19.42 1.89 9.35
N LYS A 142 -18.66 0.79 9.33
CA LYS A 142 -17.83 0.35 10.46
C LYS A 142 -16.49 1.07 10.55
N CYS A 143 -16.13 1.84 9.54
CA CYS A 143 -14.87 2.57 9.47
C CYS A 143 -15.12 4.07 9.73
N SER A 144 -14.35 4.67 10.61
CA SER A 144 -14.45 6.11 10.93
C SER A 144 -13.61 7.00 10.02
N ILE A 145 -12.82 6.40 9.13
CA ILE A 145 -11.94 7.09 8.20
C ILE A 145 -12.19 6.54 6.80
N LEU A 146 -12.34 7.44 5.82
CA LEU A 146 -12.44 7.09 4.41
C LEU A 146 -11.15 7.50 3.68
N LYS A 147 -10.61 6.63 2.83
CA LYS A 147 -9.57 6.98 1.86
C LYS A 147 -10.22 7.13 0.49
N VAL A 148 -10.28 8.34 -0.03
CA VAL A 148 -10.98 8.65 -1.29
C VAL A 148 -9.97 8.82 -2.41
N LYS A 149 -10.13 8.01 -3.46
CA LYS A 149 -9.32 8.10 -4.67
C LYS A 149 -9.82 9.25 -5.54
N LEU A 150 -8.93 10.16 -5.88
CA LEU A 150 -9.14 11.32 -6.75
C LEU A 150 -8.11 11.32 -7.90
N GLY A 151 -7.88 12.46 -8.54
CA GLY A 151 -6.96 12.58 -9.66
C GLY A 151 -7.65 12.47 -11.02
N THR A 152 -8.97 12.70 -11.04
CA THR A 152 -9.73 12.85 -12.29
C THR A 152 -9.78 14.31 -12.70
N SER A 153 -9.81 14.57 -14.01
CA SER A 153 -9.74 15.94 -14.53
C SER A 153 -10.98 16.81 -14.20
N HIS A 154 -12.13 16.22 -13.86
CA HIS A 154 -13.39 16.98 -13.82
C HIS A 154 -14.33 16.68 -12.64
N ASN A 155 -14.19 15.56 -11.93
CA ASN A 155 -15.20 15.11 -10.96
C ASN A 155 -14.75 15.15 -9.50
N ASP A 156 -13.50 15.45 -9.20
CA ASP A 156 -12.94 15.32 -7.84
C ASP A 156 -13.73 16.11 -6.78
N LYS A 157 -14.10 17.36 -7.08
CA LYS A 157 -14.91 18.17 -6.16
C LYS A 157 -16.31 17.61 -5.97
N GLU A 158 -16.92 17.10 -7.03
CA GLU A 158 -18.27 16.53 -6.95
C GLU A 158 -18.28 15.24 -6.12
N ILE A 159 -17.29 14.36 -6.29
CA ILE A 159 -17.11 13.17 -5.47
C ILE A 159 -17.07 13.53 -3.98
N ILE A 160 -16.24 14.50 -3.60
CA ILE A 160 -16.13 14.94 -2.20
C ILE A 160 -17.43 15.56 -1.70
N ARG A 161 -18.12 16.41 -2.49
CA ARG A 161 -19.43 16.98 -2.10
C ARG A 161 -20.47 15.88 -1.85
N GLN A 162 -20.52 14.89 -2.73
CA GLN A 162 -21.46 13.77 -2.60
C GLN A 162 -21.15 12.91 -1.36
N ILE A 163 -19.88 12.71 -1.04
CA ILE A 163 -19.49 12.03 0.21
C ILE A 163 -19.86 12.87 1.41
N ARG A 164 -19.56 14.16 1.43
CA ARG A 164 -19.87 15.08 2.54
C ARG A 164 -21.36 15.23 2.79
N PHE A 165 -22.17 15.18 1.74
CA PHE A 165 -23.64 15.16 1.90
C PHE A 165 -24.15 13.94 2.70
N ARG A 166 -23.36 12.85 2.76
CA ARG A 166 -23.74 11.57 3.36
C ARG A 166 -23.02 11.26 4.68
N THR A 167 -21.87 11.85 4.93
CA THR A 167 -21.06 11.53 6.12
C THR A 167 -20.08 12.63 6.50
N ASP A 168 -19.85 12.78 7.82
CA ASP A 168 -18.82 13.65 8.42
C ASP A 168 -17.53 12.90 8.76
N ASN A 169 -17.38 11.64 8.34
CA ASN A 169 -16.17 10.86 8.60
C ASN A 169 -14.92 11.61 8.13
N LEU A 170 -13.81 11.42 8.85
CA LEU A 170 -12.51 11.92 8.43
C LEU A 170 -12.13 11.33 7.07
N ILE A 171 -11.64 12.17 6.15
CA ILE A 171 -11.25 11.75 4.81
C ILE A 171 -9.75 11.92 4.63
N ARG A 172 -9.13 10.94 4.00
CA ARG A 172 -7.78 10.96 3.42
C ARG A 172 -7.92 10.96 1.91
N ILE A 173 -7.23 11.84 1.23
CA ILE A 173 -7.24 11.91 -0.22
C ILE A 173 -6.04 11.17 -0.77
N ASP A 174 -6.24 10.40 -1.84
CA ASP A 174 -5.16 9.83 -2.63
C ASP A 174 -5.39 10.19 -4.10
N ALA A 175 -4.57 11.09 -4.62
CA ALA A 175 -4.67 11.59 -5.99
C ALA A 175 -3.96 10.68 -7.01
N ASN A 176 -3.19 9.70 -6.55
CA ASN A 176 -2.47 8.71 -7.39
C ASN A 176 -1.76 9.34 -8.60
N GLU A 177 -0.97 10.39 -8.36
CA GLU A 177 -0.21 11.10 -9.40
C GLU A 177 -1.10 11.83 -10.44
N GLY A 178 -2.40 12.02 -10.18
CA GLY A 178 -3.38 12.44 -11.21
C GLY A 178 -3.54 13.94 -11.39
N TRP A 179 -2.94 14.81 -10.57
CA TRP A 179 -3.09 16.25 -10.68
C TRP A 179 -1.91 16.92 -11.39
N ASP A 180 -2.20 18.03 -12.10
CA ASP A 180 -1.21 19.04 -12.44
C ASP A 180 -1.10 20.10 -11.32
N TYR A 181 -0.09 20.97 -11.40
CA TYR A 181 0.17 21.97 -10.35
C TYR A 181 -1.00 22.93 -10.14
N GLU A 182 -1.62 23.44 -11.22
CA GLU A 182 -2.71 24.40 -11.13
C GLU A 182 -3.99 23.76 -10.53
N THR A 183 -4.24 22.52 -10.85
CA THR A 183 -5.32 21.73 -10.25
C THR A 183 -5.05 21.51 -8.76
N ALA A 184 -3.88 20.99 -8.42
CA ALA A 184 -3.50 20.70 -7.04
C ALA A 184 -3.54 21.95 -6.16
N LYS A 185 -3.01 23.08 -6.66
CA LYS A 185 -3.05 24.38 -5.97
C LYS A 185 -4.47 24.82 -5.62
N LYS A 186 -5.42 24.64 -6.54
CA LYS A 186 -6.84 24.96 -6.27
C LYS A 186 -7.49 23.95 -5.32
N MET A 187 -7.09 22.68 -5.42
CA MET A 187 -7.67 21.61 -4.63
C MET A 187 -7.25 21.67 -3.17
N VAL A 188 -5.97 21.95 -2.84
CA VAL A 188 -5.49 21.93 -1.45
C VAL A 188 -6.24 22.93 -0.56
N PHE A 189 -6.52 24.14 -1.07
CA PHE A 189 -7.28 25.14 -0.31
C PHE A 189 -8.76 24.77 -0.18
N TRP A 190 -9.37 24.28 -1.26
CA TRP A 190 -10.77 23.86 -1.20
C TRP A 190 -11.00 22.66 -0.30
N LEU A 191 -10.08 21.66 -0.34
CA LEU A 191 -10.13 20.47 0.48
C LEU A 191 -9.91 20.77 1.97
N ALA A 192 -9.15 21.80 2.32
CA ALA A 192 -8.93 22.20 3.71
C ALA A 192 -10.24 22.49 4.46
N ASP A 193 -11.27 22.97 3.75
CA ASP A 193 -12.61 23.24 4.30
C ASP A 193 -13.50 21.99 4.33
N GLN A 194 -12.99 20.81 3.92
CA GLN A 194 -13.77 19.59 3.76
C GLN A 194 -13.44 18.49 4.81
N ASN A 195 -12.87 18.84 5.97
CA ASN A 195 -12.45 17.87 7.00
C ASN A 195 -11.54 16.76 6.44
N ILE A 196 -10.50 17.16 5.69
CA ILE A 196 -9.50 16.26 5.11
C ILE A 196 -8.29 16.19 6.04
N GLU A 197 -7.76 14.98 6.28
CA GLU A 197 -6.59 14.76 7.14
C GLU A 197 -5.28 15.05 6.39
N PHE A 198 -5.15 14.54 5.16
CA PHE A 198 -3.98 14.74 4.31
C PHE A 198 -4.29 14.43 2.84
N ILE A 199 -3.34 14.79 1.97
CA ILE A 199 -3.35 14.48 0.54
C ILE A 199 -2.15 13.59 0.22
N GLU A 200 -2.41 12.39 -0.34
CA GLU A 200 -1.40 11.42 -0.75
C GLU A 200 -1.12 11.57 -2.24
N GLN A 201 0.15 11.61 -2.60
CA GLN A 201 0.74 11.60 -3.95
C GLN A 201 -0.02 12.44 -4.99
N PRO A 202 0.00 13.78 -4.86
CA PRO A 202 -0.71 14.67 -5.79
C PRO A 202 -0.18 14.62 -7.22
N PHE A 203 1.15 14.52 -7.38
CA PHE A 203 1.84 14.55 -8.67
C PHE A 203 2.60 13.26 -8.96
N SER A 204 2.99 13.11 -10.23
CA SER A 204 3.94 12.08 -10.65
C SER A 204 5.17 12.05 -9.73
N ALA A 205 5.63 10.84 -9.39
CA ALA A 205 6.83 10.64 -8.58
C ALA A 205 8.09 11.30 -9.17
N LEU A 206 8.09 11.60 -10.46
CA LEU A 206 9.18 12.32 -11.14
C LEU A 206 9.13 13.84 -10.89
N ASN A 207 8.03 14.38 -10.35
CA ASN A 207 7.81 15.83 -10.20
C ASN A 207 7.94 16.28 -8.73
N LEU A 208 9.13 16.13 -8.14
CA LEU A 208 9.42 16.59 -6.78
C LEU A 208 9.42 18.10 -6.63
N GLU A 209 9.75 18.83 -7.71
CA GLU A 209 9.82 20.29 -7.68
C GLU A 209 8.44 20.92 -7.41
N ASP A 210 7.42 20.52 -8.16
CA ASP A 210 6.07 21.02 -7.94
C ASP A 210 5.47 20.52 -6.64
N THR A 211 5.85 19.29 -6.19
CA THR A 211 5.45 18.80 -4.86
C THR A 211 6.01 19.70 -3.76
N LYS A 212 7.28 20.08 -3.83
CA LYS A 212 7.90 21.00 -2.87
C LYS A 212 7.25 22.39 -2.88
N LYS A 213 6.94 22.93 -4.07
CA LYS A 213 6.20 24.19 -4.22
C LYS A 213 4.81 24.07 -3.59
N LEU A 214 4.08 22.99 -3.87
CA LEU A 214 2.75 22.77 -3.31
C LEU A 214 2.80 22.65 -1.79
N LYS A 215 3.76 21.90 -1.22
CA LYS A 215 3.96 21.79 0.23
C LYS A 215 4.11 23.14 0.90
N SER A 216 4.84 24.07 0.29
CA SER A 216 5.08 25.39 0.88
C SER A 216 3.82 26.27 1.02
N ILE A 217 2.73 25.95 0.32
CA ILE A 217 1.47 26.70 0.34
C ILE A 217 0.27 25.88 0.81
N SER A 218 0.40 24.55 0.88
CA SER A 218 -0.71 23.66 1.25
C SER A 218 -1.07 23.80 2.73
N PRO A 219 -2.36 24.05 3.06
CA PRO A 219 -2.84 23.99 4.43
C PRO A 219 -3.00 22.55 4.95
N LEU A 220 -2.92 21.56 4.06
CA LEU A 220 -3.04 20.13 4.38
C LEU A 220 -1.69 19.43 4.24
N PRO A 221 -1.37 18.46 5.09
CA PRO A 221 -0.17 17.65 4.96
C PRO A 221 -0.14 16.88 3.62
N LEU A 222 1.06 16.74 3.04
CA LEU A 222 1.30 15.93 1.85
C LEU A 222 2.01 14.62 2.25
N VAL A 223 1.50 13.49 1.76
CA VAL A 223 2.02 12.15 2.04
C VAL A 223 2.54 11.50 0.76
N ALA A 224 3.77 10.96 0.80
CA ALA A 224 4.35 10.25 -0.33
C ALA A 224 3.85 8.78 -0.38
N ASP A 225 3.47 8.30 -1.56
CA ASP A 225 3.24 6.89 -1.86
C ASP A 225 4.25 6.40 -2.91
N GLU A 226 4.08 6.77 -4.16
CA GLU A 226 4.94 6.33 -5.25
C GLU A 226 6.38 6.83 -5.15
N ASN A 227 6.61 7.92 -4.43
CA ASN A 227 7.95 8.43 -4.11
C ASN A 227 8.65 7.68 -2.96
N SER A 228 7.91 7.03 -2.07
CA SER A 228 8.44 6.34 -0.89
C SER A 228 8.48 4.84 -1.14
N VAL A 229 9.51 4.33 -1.78
CA VAL A 229 9.66 2.91 -2.10
C VAL A 229 10.43 2.18 -1.01
N THR A 230 11.60 2.69 -0.60
CA THR A 230 12.46 2.12 0.44
C THR A 230 12.92 3.18 1.44
N SER A 231 13.57 2.78 2.52
CA SER A 231 14.19 3.69 3.49
C SER A 231 15.24 4.64 2.88
N ASN A 232 15.84 4.26 1.74
CA ASN A 232 16.81 5.11 1.04
C ASN A 232 16.20 6.41 0.50
N ASP A 233 14.89 6.43 0.25
CA ASP A 233 14.19 7.59 -0.31
C ASP A 233 13.93 8.67 0.76
N LEU A 234 13.92 8.30 2.05
CA LEU A 234 13.47 9.16 3.15
C LEU A 234 14.23 10.50 3.24
N ASN A 235 15.54 10.47 3.04
CA ASN A 235 16.36 11.68 3.12
C ASN A 235 15.98 12.72 2.04
N ALA A 236 15.63 12.27 0.84
CA ALA A 236 15.20 13.16 -0.24
C ALA A 236 13.77 13.66 -0.04
N LEU A 237 12.91 12.87 0.63
CA LEU A 237 11.49 13.16 0.76
C LEU A 237 11.15 14.07 1.94
N ARG A 238 11.96 14.12 3.01
CA ARG A 238 11.66 14.90 4.24
C ARG A 238 11.39 16.39 3.99
N GLU A 239 12.00 16.99 2.97
CA GLU A 239 11.79 18.39 2.59
C GLU A 239 10.61 18.58 1.63
N VAL A 240 10.07 17.48 1.07
CA VAL A 240 9.05 17.51 0.00
C VAL A 240 7.69 17.05 0.51
N PHE A 241 7.66 16.12 1.46
CA PHE A 241 6.45 15.57 2.04
C PHE A 241 6.44 15.72 3.57
N ASP A 242 5.27 15.57 4.19
CA ASP A 242 5.06 15.60 5.64
C ASP A 242 4.97 14.19 6.24
N GLY A 243 4.70 13.19 5.39
CA GLY A 243 4.59 11.78 5.76
C GLY A 243 4.83 10.86 4.57
N ILE A 244 4.85 9.57 4.86
CA ILE A 244 5.02 8.50 3.86
C ILE A 244 3.95 7.42 4.04
N ASN A 245 3.61 6.74 2.94
CA ASN A 245 2.80 5.53 2.95
C ASN A 245 3.72 4.31 2.76
N ILE A 246 3.88 3.51 3.82
CA ILE A 246 4.68 2.28 3.78
C ILE A 246 3.85 1.14 3.21
N LYS A 247 4.38 0.44 2.21
CA LYS A 247 3.77 -0.77 1.63
C LYS A 247 4.82 -1.87 1.55
N LEU A 248 4.52 -3.05 2.10
CA LEU A 248 5.43 -4.20 2.03
C LEU A 248 5.78 -4.58 0.59
N MET A 249 4.82 -4.43 -0.32
CA MET A 249 5.02 -4.67 -1.77
C MET A 249 5.96 -3.65 -2.44
N LYS A 250 6.33 -2.56 -1.76
CA LYS A 250 7.34 -1.59 -2.22
C LYS A 250 8.69 -1.85 -1.56
N CYS A 251 8.73 -1.94 -0.24
CA CYS A 251 9.98 -2.05 0.53
C CYS A 251 10.51 -3.49 0.62
N GLY A 252 9.69 -4.49 0.30
CA GLY A 252 10.13 -5.88 0.16
C GLY A 252 10.26 -6.67 1.48
N SER A 253 10.12 -6.06 2.65
CA SER A 253 10.19 -6.82 3.91
C SER A 253 9.61 -6.05 5.09
N LEU A 254 9.24 -6.79 6.15
CA LEU A 254 8.89 -6.22 7.46
C LEU A 254 10.10 -5.56 8.14
N ASP A 255 11.31 -6.06 7.87
CA ASP A 255 12.54 -5.50 8.44
C ASP A 255 12.88 -4.13 7.82
N GLU A 256 12.51 -3.89 6.56
CA GLU A 256 12.69 -2.60 5.87
C GLU A 256 11.58 -1.60 6.22
N ALA A 257 10.36 -2.08 6.50
CA ALA A 257 9.20 -1.26 6.87
C ALA A 257 9.30 -0.69 8.29
#